data_2a13b305faf4b6905901d1773b074899
#
_entry.id   2a13b305faf4b6905901d1773b074899
#
_cell.length_a   1.000
_cell.length_b   1.000
_cell.length_c   1.000
_cell.angle_alpha   90.00
_cell.angle_beta   90.00
_cell.angle_gamma   90.00
#
_symmetry.space_group_name_H-M   'P 1'
#
loop_
_entity.id
_entity.type
_entity.pdbx_description
1 polymer ?
#
loop_
_entity_poly.entity_id
_entity_poly.type
_entity_poly.pdbx_seq_one_letter_code
_entity_poly.pdbx_strand_id
1 'polypeptide(L)'
;MPLHRLVPAPHAGRNAEKTRIEVRPLKARDIPRLLVLEHRKWSDDQAASAQAMAQRIAAHPQLCMGAFCPRTGEALASLFLKPISAAQLQGARTWADCAEVGSQDGAQPSRDLFGISLSSVSPQGVEAIFAFFWPRALKAGWRQIYLGSPVPGLARWRRSETHAPVESYVYATRRGMPQDPQLRYYWQKGFKTIVACKPDYFPHAASLDYGVVVRGRIPLSSLAPLWRHVPLPWLRGMQRCMARVL
;
A
#
# COMPACT_ATOMS: atom_id res chain seq x y z
N MET A 1 -24.38 30.50 23.09
CA MET A 1 -23.29 29.55 22.75
C MET A 1 -23.06 28.63 23.93
N PRO A 2 -23.44 27.34 23.90
CA PRO A 2 -23.14 26.43 25.00
C PRO A 2 -21.84 25.67 24.69
N LEU A 3 -20.94 25.68 25.65
CA LEU A 3 -19.70 24.92 25.72
C LEU A 3 -20.01 23.42 25.78
N HIS A 4 -19.59 22.65 24.77
CA HIS A 4 -19.59 21.20 24.83
C HIS A 4 -18.52 20.71 25.81
N ARG A 5 -18.99 20.13 26.93
CA ARG A 5 -18.17 19.38 27.88
C ARG A 5 -17.57 18.16 27.17
N LEU A 6 -16.24 18.10 27.13
CA LEU A 6 -15.50 16.89 26.81
C LEU A 6 -15.77 15.84 27.90
N VAL A 7 -16.43 14.74 27.52
CA VAL A 7 -16.57 13.55 28.37
C VAL A 7 -15.24 12.80 28.29
N PRO A 8 -14.57 12.49 29.43
CA PRO A 8 -13.35 11.70 29.40
C PRO A 8 -13.68 10.26 28.97
N ALA A 9 -12.91 9.75 28.01
CA ALA A 9 -12.99 8.36 27.58
C ALA A 9 -12.68 7.42 28.75
N PRO A 10 -13.38 6.28 28.89
CA PRO A 10 -13.13 5.31 29.96
C PRO A 10 -11.69 4.77 29.82
N HIS A 11 -10.97 4.75 30.92
CA HIS A 11 -9.65 4.13 31.06
C HIS A 11 -9.72 2.68 30.59
N ALA A 12 -9.20 2.40 29.39
CA ALA A 12 -8.99 1.04 28.91
C ALA A 12 -7.94 0.37 29.82
N GLY A 13 -8.39 -0.64 30.56
CA GLY A 13 -7.57 -1.43 31.46
C GLY A 13 -6.32 -1.98 30.76
N ARG A 14 -5.21 -1.91 31.48
CA ARG A 14 -3.94 -2.58 31.19
C ARG A 14 -4.16 -4.10 31.22
N ASN A 15 -4.48 -4.67 30.08
CA ASN A 15 -4.23 -6.06 29.66
C ASN A 15 -4.79 -6.21 28.24
N ALA A 16 -4.23 -5.47 27.26
CA ALA A 16 -4.39 -5.82 25.88
C ALA A 16 -3.53 -7.07 25.64
N GLU A 17 -4.11 -8.22 25.86
CA GLU A 17 -3.64 -9.48 25.29
C GLU A 17 -3.31 -9.20 23.83
N LYS A 18 -2.05 -9.35 23.43
CA LYS A 18 -1.61 -9.11 22.04
C LYS A 18 -2.45 -10.01 21.15
N THR A 19 -3.55 -9.51 20.67
CA THR A 19 -4.48 -10.25 19.83
C THR A 19 -3.69 -10.76 18.65
N ARG A 20 -3.44 -12.06 18.62
CA ARG A 20 -2.68 -12.70 17.54
C ARG A 20 -3.41 -12.41 16.23
N ILE A 21 -2.75 -11.78 15.27
CA ILE A 21 -3.31 -11.50 13.95
C ILE A 21 -2.92 -12.66 13.04
N GLU A 22 -3.89 -13.24 12.35
CA GLU A 22 -3.65 -14.25 11.32
C GLU A 22 -3.39 -13.56 9.99
N VAL A 23 -2.21 -13.81 9.39
CA VAL A 23 -1.90 -13.31 8.05
C VAL A 23 -1.69 -14.47 7.09
N ARG A 24 -2.37 -14.42 5.95
CA ARG A 24 -2.32 -15.45 4.93
C ARG A 24 -2.64 -14.91 3.53
N PRO A 25 -2.32 -15.65 2.46
CA PRO A 25 -2.81 -15.36 1.13
C PRO A 25 -4.35 -15.36 1.11
N LEU A 26 -4.91 -14.46 0.32
CA LEU A 26 -6.35 -14.33 0.12
C LEU A 26 -6.89 -15.45 -0.77
N LYS A 27 -8.14 -15.80 -0.55
CA LYS A 27 -8.91 -16.76 -1.34
C LYS A 27 -10.24 -16.14 -1.74
N ALA A 28 -10.89 -16.64 -2.77
CA ALA A 28 -12.20 -16.14 -3.23
C ALA A 28 -13.26 -16.10 -2.10
N ARG A 29 -13.24 -17.07 -1.18
CA ARG A 29 -14.12 -17.11 0.00
C ARG A 29 -13.95 -15.94 0.98
N ASP A 30 -12.85 -15.19 0.88
CA ASP A 30 -12.58 -14.05 1.76
C ASP A 30 -13.22 -12.76 1.24
N ILE A 31 -13.64 -12.71 -0.03
CA ILE A 31 -14.17 -11.52 -0.71
C ILE A 31 -15.30 -10.84 0.08
N PRO A 32 -16.29 -11.53 0.66
CA PRO A 32 -17.36 -10.86 1.42
C PRO A 32 -16.81 -10.03 2.59
N ARG A 33 -15.79 -10.53 3.28
CA ARG A 33 -15.16 -9.83 4.42
C ARG A 33 -14.26 -8.67 3.94
N LEU A 34 -13.64 -8.83 2.76
CA LEU A 34 -12.82 -7.79 2.15
C LEU A 34 -13.67 -6.63 1.65
N LEU A 35 -14.86 -6.87 1.12
CA LEU A 35 -15.80 -5.83 0.71
C LEU A 35 -16.21 -4.97 1.91
N VAL A 36 -16.49 -5.57 3.05
CA VAL A 36 -16.81 -4.82 4.28
C VAL A 36 -15.64 -3.91 4.68
N LEU A 37 -14.40 -4.41 4.59
CA LEU A 37 -13.20 -3.61 4.87
C LEU A 37 -13.02 -2.49 3.86
N GLU A 38 -13.24 -2.76 2.57
CA GLU A 38 -13.08 -1.83 1.47
C GLU A 38 -14.04 -0.64 1.61
N HIS A 39 -15.35 -0.88 1.78
CA HIS A 39 -16.36 0.16 1.99
C HIS A 39 -16.19 0.98 3.28
N ARG A 40 -15.43 0.48 4.26
CA ARG A 40 -15.03 1.27 5.43
C ARG A 40 -13.92 2.27 5.13
N LYS A 41 -13.18 2.11 4.03
CA LYS A 41 -11.96 2.90 3.72
C LYS A 41 -12.10 3.76 2.48
N TRP A 42 -12.89 3.32 1.53
CA TRP A 42 -13.06 3.95 0.24
C TRP A 42 -14.52 4.33 0.02
N SER A 43 -14.78 5.41 -0.69
CA SER A 43 -16.10 5.72 -1.19
C SER A 43 -16.54 4.67 -2.22
N ASP A 44 -17.85 4.56 -2.47
CA ASP A 44 -18.40 3.51 -3.33
C ASP A 44 -17.85 3.55 -4.77
N ASP A 45 -17.49 4.74 -5.26
CA ASP A 45 -16.88 4.96 -6.57
C ASP A 45 -15.40 4.56 -6.63
N GLN A 46 -14.73 4.47 -5.48
CA GLN A 46 -13.31 4.09 -5.37
C GLN A 46 -13.10 2.67 -4.85
N ALA A 47 -14.10 2.10 -4.21
CA ALA A 47 -14.04 0.76 -3.65
C ALA A 47 -13.93 -0.30 -4.74
N ALA A 48 -13.05 -1.28 -4.54
CA ALA A 48 -12.90 -2.39 -5.47
C ALA A 48 -14.13 -3.30 -5.44
N SER A 49 -14.65 -3.67 -6.61
CA SER A 49 -15.78 -4.62 -6.73
C SER A 49 -15.34 -6.04 -6.36
N ALA A 50 -16.33 -6.89 -6.01
CA ALA A 50 -16.11 -8.32 -5.78
C ALA A 50 -15.42 -9.01 -6.98
N GLN A 51 -15.81 -8.65 -8.20
CA GLN A 51 -15.25 -9.18 -9.43
C GLN A 51 -13.76 -8.77 -9.57
N ALA A 52 -13.42 -7.51 -9.34
CA ALA A 52 -12.04 -7.04 -9.39
C ALA A 52 -11.16 -7.75 -8.36
N MET A 53 -11.66 -7.93 -7.12
CA MET A 53 -10.94 -8.69 -6.10
C MET A 53 -10.73 -10.15 -6.51
N ALA A 54 -11.74 -10.80 -7.08
CA ALA A 54 -11.65 -12.18 -7.54
C ALA A 54 -10.59 -12.32 -8.65
N GLN A 55 -10.58 -11.42 -9.62
CA GLN A 55 -9.59 -11.40 -10.70
C GLN A 55 -8.17 -11.23 -10.17
N ARG A 56 -7.96 -10.29 -9.24
CA ARG A 56 -6.64 -10.05 -8.60
C ARG A 56 -6.14 -11.29 -7.86
N ILE A 57 -7.02 -11.94 -7.07
CA ILE A 57 -6.68 -13.15 -6.32
C ILE A 57 -6.38 -14.32 -7.26
N ALA A 58 -7.15 -14.49 -8.33
CA ALA A 58 -6.93 -15.56 -9.30
C ALA A 58 -5.62 -15.41 -10.07
N ALA A 59 -5.31 -14.17 -10.51
CA ALA A 59 -4.11 -13.91 -11.29
C ALA A 59 -2.83 -13.95 -10.44
N HIS A 60 -2.88 -13.42 -9.21
CA HIS A 60 -1.68 -13.27 -8.37
C HIS A 60 -1.91 -13.76 -6.93
N PRO A 61 -2.23 -15.06 -6.69
CA PRO A 61 -2.64 -15.57 -5.39
C PRO A 61 -1.58 -15.42 -4.30
N GLN A 62 -0.28 -15.36 -4.66
CA GLN A 62 0.83 -15.18 -3.72
C GLN A 62 1.10 -13.69 -3.39
N LEU A 63 0.52 -12.77 -4.16
CA LEU A 63 0.69 -11.33 -4.03
C LEU A 63 -0.56 -10.63 -3.45
N CYS A 64 -1.62 -11.40 -3.18
CA CYS A 64 -2.82 -10.94 -2.51
C CYS A 64 -2.89 -11.53 -1.10
N MET A 65 -2.84 -10.68 -0.07
CA MET A 65 -2.78 -11.16 1.30
C MET A 65 -3.68 -10.34 2.23
N GLY A 66 -4.16 -10.98 3.29
CA GLY A 66 -5.02 -10.36 4.29
C GLY A 66 -4.58 -10.67 5.70
N ALA A 67 -4.83 -9.72 6.59
CA ALA A 67 -4.71 -9.87 8.04
C ALA A 67 -6.12 -9.99 8.63
N PHE A 68 -6.33 -11.00 9.46
CA PHE A 68 -7.62 -11.34 10.02
C PHE A 68 -7.57 -11.42 11.55
N CYS A 69 -8.66 -11.05 12.20
CA CYS A 69 -8.87 -11.33 13.61
C CYS A 69 -9.20 -12.82 13.77
N PRO A 70 -8.39 -13.64 14.48
CA PRO A 70 -8.67 -15.08 14.59
C PRO A 70 -9.97 -15.40 15.33
N ARG A 71 -10.41 -14.51 16.22
CA ARG A 71 -11.61 -14.70 17.04
C ARG A 71 -12.90 -14.43 16.27
N THR A 72 -12.91 -13.36 15.46
CA THR A 72 -14.12 -12.94 14.70
C THR A 72 -14.08 -13.30 13.24
N GLY A 73 -12.89 -13.60 12.70
CA GLY A 73 -12.64 -13.77 11.28
C GLY A 73 -12.74 -12.47 10.47
N GLU A 74 -12.87 -11.31 11.12
CA GLU A 74 -12.95 -10.00 10.47
C GLU A 74 -11.64 -9.67 9.76
N ALA A 75 -11.73 -9.09 8.55
CA ALA A 75 -10.58 -8.58 7.83
C ALA A 75 -10.12 -7.24 8.46
N LEU A 76 -8.88 -7.21 8.96
CA LEU A 76 -8.26 -6.05 9.59
C LEU A 76 -7.45 -5.23 8.59
N ALA A 77 -6.85 -5.89 7.60
CA ALA A 77 -6.13 -5.27 6.50
C ALA A 77 -6.09 -6.22 5.30
N SER A 78 -5.97 -5.64 4.10
CA SER A 78 -5.73 -6.35 2.85
C SER A 78 -4.71 -5.63 2.00
N LEU A 79 -3.89 -6.39 1.28
CA LEU A 79 -2.89 -5.89 0.34
C LEU A 79 -2.98 -6.66 -0.96
N PHE A 80 -3.14 -5.94 -2.06
CA PHE A 80 -3.14 -6.47 -3.42
C PHE A 80 -1.95 -5.92 -4.19
N LEU A 81 -1.09 -6.80 -4.64
CA LEU A 81 0.07 -6.50 -5.47
C LEU A 81 0.01 -7.28 -6.77
N LYS A 82 0.67 -6.77 -7.80
CA LYS A 82 0.89 -7.47 -9.07
C LYS A 82 2.31 -7.20 -9.59
N PRO A 83 2.88 -8.05 -10.46
CA PRO A 83 4.06 -7.71 -11.21
C PRO A 83 3.81 -6.51 -12.11
N ILE A 84 4.83 -5.66 -12.32
CA ILE A 84 4.77 -4.57 -13.29
C ILE A 84 6.12 -4.45 -13.98
N SER A 85 6.11 -4.34 -15.32
CA SER A 85 7.32 -4.06 -16.10
C SER A 85 7.58 -2.55 -16.17
N ALA A 86 8.82 -2.18 -16.48
CA ALA A 86 9.18 -0.79 -16.70
C ALA A 86 8.38 -0.19 -17.89
N ALA A 87 8.15 -0.97 -18.94
CA ALA A 87 7.36 -0.53 -20.10
C ALA A 87 5.89 -0.27 -19.72
N GLN A 88 5.26 -1.16 -18.95
CA GLN A 88 3.90 -0.95 -18.44
C GLN A 88 3.82 0.30 -17.56
N LEU A 89 4.77 0.49 -16.65
CA LEU A 89 4.78 1.65 -15.75
C LEU A 89 4.96 2.97 -16.52
N GLN A 90 5.81 2.99 -17.56
CA GLN A 90 6.03 4.15 -18.39
C GLN A 90 4.84 4.45 -19.30
N GLY A 91 4.25 3.42 -19.91
CA GLY A 91 3.11 3.53 -20.83
C GLY A 91 1.79 3.85 -20.13
N ALA A 92 1.64 3.52 -18.86
CA ALA A 92 0.41 3.76 -18.10
C ALA A 92 0.15 5.27 -17.98
N ARG A 93 -1.04 5.69 -18.34
CA ARG A 93 -1.51 7.08 -18.21
C ARG A 93 -2.25 7.28 -16.91
N THR A 94 -3.03 6.29 -16.48
CA THR A 94 -3.87 6.30 -15.30
C THR A 94 -3.40 5.26 -14.27
N TRP A 95 -3.93 5.37 -13.05
CA TRP A 95 -3.76 4.32 -12.04
C TRP A 95 -4.40 3.00 -12.49
N ALA A 96 -5.54 3.07 -13.18
CA ALA A 96 -6.23 1.90 -13.69
C ALA A 96 -5.35 1.08 -14.63
N ASP A 97 -4.62 1.73 -15.54
CA ASP A 97 -3.68 1.06 -16.45
C ASP A 97 -2.59 0.28 -15.71
N CYS A 98 -2.13 0.80 -14.57
CA CYS A 98 -1.18 0.10 -13.71
C CYS A 98 -1.83 -1.02 -12.89
N ALA A 99 -3.08 -0.82 -12.44
CA ALA A 99 -3.78 -1.69 -11.50
C ALA A 99 -4.54 -2.83 -12.19
N GLU A 100 -4.81 -2.70 -13.49
CA GLU A 100 -5.48 -3.72 -14.29
C GLU A 100 -4.71 -5.04 -14.26
N VAL A 101 -5.45 -6.12 -14.09
CA VAL A 101 -4.93 -7.49 -14.06
C VAL A 101 -5.37 -8.18 -15.35
N GLY A 102 -4.41 -8.56 -16.18
CA GLY A 102 -4.69 -9.12 -17.49
C GLY A 102 -3.66 -10.15 -17.96
N SER A 103 -3.86 -10.66 -19.17
CA SER A 103 -2.98 -11.66 -19.81
C SER A 103 -1.53 -11.17 -20.03
N GLN A 104 -1.31 -9.87 -19.99
CA GLN A 104 0.01 -9.26 -20.12
C GLN A 104 0.82 -9.28 -18.80
N ASP A 105 0.18 -9.60 -17.66
CA ASP A 105 0.86 -9.70 -16.38
C ASP A 105 1.79 -10.92 -16.38
N GLY A 106 3.09 -10.67 -16.40
CA GLY A 106 4.10 -11.73 -16.47
C GLY A 106 4.60 -12.07 -17.88
N ALA A 107 4.05 -11.47 -18.93
CA ALA A 107 4.56 -11.63 -20.31
C ALA A 107 6.03 -11.15 -20.44
N GLN A 108 6.45 -10.22 -19.59
CA GLN A 108 7.84 -9.84 -19.44
C GLN A 108 8.34 -10.15 -18.02
N PRO A 109 9.52 -10.76 -17.88
CA PRO A 109 10.08 -11.04 -16.56
C PRO A 109 10.32 -9.72 -15.81
N SER A 110 9.56 -9.50 -14.74
CA SER A 110 9.72 -8.35 -13.87
C SER A 110 10.15 -8.80 -12.47
N ARG A 111 10.92 -7.94 -11.80
CA ARG A 111 11.24 -8.06 -10.38
C ARG A 111 10.62 -6.93 -9.55
N ASP A 112 9.74 -6.17 -10.18
CA ASP A 112 9.08 -5.03 -9.60
C ASP A 112 7.59 -5.30 -9.44
N LEU A 113 7.03 -4.75 -8.38
CA LEU A 113 5.62 -4.88 -8.03
C LEU A 113 4.91 -3.53 -8.13
N PHE A 114 3.65 -3.56 -8.47
CA PHE A 114 2.72 -2.45 -8.31
C PHE A 114 1.74 -2.77 -7.20
N GLY A 115 1.58 -1.83 -6.25
CA GLY A 115 0.57 -1.91 -5.21
C GLY A 115 -0.76 -1.40 -5.73
N ILE A 116 -1.70 -2.32 -5.93
CA ILE A 116 -3.03 -1.99 -6.42
C ILE A 116 -3.83 -1.30 -5.31
N SER A 117 -3.93 -1.95 -4.14
CA SER A 117 -4.63 -1.37 -2.99
C SER A 117 -4.08 -1.90 -1.67
N LEU A 118 -4.15 -1.04 -0.65
CA LEU A 118 -3.94 -1.39 0.75
C LEU A 118 -5.09 -0.80 1.56
N SER A 119 -6.03 -1.63 1.97
CA SER A 119 -7.16 -1.25 2.81
C SER A 119 -6.94 -1.75 4.24
N SER A 120 -7.15 -0.89 5.24
CA SER A 120 -6.91 -1.28 6.63
C SER A 120 -7.74 -0.47 7.62
N VAL A 121 -8.20 -1.14 8.66
CA VAL A 121 -8.78 -0.58 9.89
C VAL A 121 -7.87 -0.82 11.11
N SER A 122 -6.68 -1.42 10.91
CA SER A 122 -5.74 -1.77 11.97
C SER A 122 -4.29 -1.53 11.54
N PRO A 123 -3.57 -0.60 12.16
CA PRO A 123 -2.12 -0.43 11.91
C PRO A 123 -1.34 -1.73 12.14
N GLN A 124 -1.69 -2.49 13.18
CA GLN A 124 -1.06 -3.79 13.48
C GLN A 124 -1.33 -4.82 12.38
N GLY A 125 -2.53 -4.76 11.74
CA GLY A 125 -2.85 -5.59 10.57
C GLY A 125 -1.92 -5.31 9.39
N VAL A 126 -1.63 -4.03 9.14
CA VAL A 126 -0.69 -3.60 8.09
C VAL A 126 0.73 -4.09 8.40
N GLU A 127 1.20 -3.88 9.63
CA GLU A 127 2.53 -4.34 10.07
C GLU A 127 2.65 -5.86 9.91
N ALA A 128 1.63 -6.60 10.31
CA ALA A 128 1.61 -8.06 10.19
C ALA A 128 1.64 -8.52 8.72
N ILE A 129 0.93 -7.83 7.80
CA ILE A 129 0.99 -8.10 6.36
C ILE A 129 2.40 -7.89 5.82
N PHE A 130 3.04 -6.75 6.13
CA PHE A 130 4.40 -6.51 5.65
C PHE A 130 5.41 -7.47 6.26
N ALA A 131 5.22 -7.85 7.53
CA ALA A 131 6.01 -8.89 8.18
C ALA A 131 5.84 -10.27 7.51
N PHE A 132 4.66 -10.60 7.02
CA PHE A 132 4.41 -11.83 6.28
C PHE A 132 4.97 -11.77 4.85
N PHE A 133 4.83 -10.61 4.19
CA PHE A 133 5.22 -10.38 2.80
C PHE A 133 6.75 -10.36 2.62
N TRP A 134 7.48 -9.60 3.43
CA TRP A 134 8.89 -9.31 3.23
C TRP A 134 9.78 -10.55 2.99
N PRO A 135 9.78 -11.60 3.86
CA PRO A 135 10.64 -12.77 3.63
C PRO A 135 10.23 -13.56 2.38
N ARG A 136 8.96 -13.52 2.00
CA ARG A 136 8.46 -14.14 0.77
C ARG A 136 8.89 -13.36 -0.46
N ALA A 137 8.84 -12.04 -0.39
CA ALA A 137 9.31 -11.15 -1.44
C ALA A 137 10.79 -11.36 -1.74
N LEU A 138 11.63 -11.48 -0.70
CA LEU A 138 13.05 -11.79 -0.86
C LEU A 138 13.28 -13.13 -1.57
N LYS A 139 12.57 -14.18 -1.15
CA LYS A 139 12.67 -15.51 -1.78
C LYS A 139 12.21 -15.51 -3.24
N ALA A 140 11.18 -14.77 -3.56
CA ALA A 140 10.67 -14.61 -4.91
C ALA A 140 11.54 -13.69 -5.78
N GLY A 141 12.50 -12.96 -5.19
CA GLY A 141 13.42 -12.08 -5.90
C GLY A 141 12.83 -10.70 -6.25
N TRP A 142 11.71 -10.31 -5.61
CA TRP A 142 11.15 -8.98 -5.77
C TRP A 142 12.09 -7.91 -5.23
N ARG A 143 12.21 -6.79 -5.94
CA ARG A 143 13.19 -5.73 -5.62
C ARG A 143 12.57 -4.46 -5.11
N GLN A 144 11.47 -4.04 -5.71
CA GLN A 144 10.84 -2.77 -5.38
C GLN A 144 9.32 -2.80 -5.60
N ILE A 145 8.64 -1.85 -4.97
CA ILE A 145 7.20 -1.69 -5.08
C ILE A 145 6.94 -0.27 -5.56
N TYR A 146 6.09 -0.13 -6.55
CA TYR A 146 5.53 1.14 -7.00
C TYR A 146 4.12 1.31 -6.46
N LEU A 147 3.75 2.53 -6.11
CA LEU A 147 2.39 2.88 -5.67
C LEU A 147 1.94 4.13 -6.43
N GLY A 148 0.66 4.18 -6.79
CA GLY A 148 -0.02 5.42 -7.11
C GLY A 148 -0.46 6.14 -5.84
N SER A 149 -0.18 7.42 -5.73
CA SER A 149 -0.54 8.25 -4.56
C SER A 149 -1.28 9.50 -4.98
N PRO A 150 -2.41 9.85 -4.34
CA PRO A 150 -2.96 11.20 -4.40
C PRO A 150 -2.00 12.20 -3.75
N VAL A 151 -2.21 13.46 -4.04
CA VAL A 151 -1.52 14.60 -3.45
C VAL A 151 -2.53 15.59 -2.86
N PRO A 152 -3.20 15.22 -1.76
CA PRO A 152 -4.39 15.92 -1.27
C PRO A 152 -4.17 17.39 -0.85
N GLY A 153 -2.93 17.80 -0.67
CA GLY A 153 -2.60 19.20 -0.40
C GLY A 153 -2.57 20.10 -1.63
N LEU A 154 -2.58 19.53 -2.85
CA LEU A 154 -2.38 20.25 -4.10
C LEU A 154 -3.47 21.31 -4.35
N ALA A 155 -4.74 20.98 -4.20
CA ALA A 155 -5.83 21.92 -4.44
C ALA A 155 -5.78 23.13 -3.48
N ARG A 156 -5.33 22.93 -2.24
CA ARG A 156 -5.12 24.05 -1.29
C ARG A 156 -3.93 24.91 -1.74
N TRP A 157 -2.80 24.29 -2.08
CA TRP A 157 -1.61 25.00 -2.52
C TRP A 157 -1.85 25.79 -3.80
N ARG A 158 -2.61 25.25 -4.75
CA ARG A 158 -2.96 25.92 -6.02
C ARG A 158 -3.71 27.25 -5.83
N ARG A 159 -4.40 27.45 -4.70
CA ARG A 159 -5.09 28.74 -4.43
C ARG A 159 -4.13 29.91 -4.18
N SER A 160 -2.94 29.62 -3.64
CA SER A 160 -1.89 30.65 -3.43
C SER A 160 -0.89 30.71 -4.59
N GLU A 161 -0.73 29.60 -5.32
CA GLU A 161 0.28 29.44 -6.37
C GLU A 161 -0.38 29.09 -7.71
N THR A 162 -1.18 30.05 -8.24
CA THR A 162 -2.07 29.82 -9.40
C THR A 162 -1.33 29.43 -10.69
N HIS A 163 -0.12 29.94 -10.92
CA HIS A 163 0.66 29.77 -12.14
C HIS A 163 1.86 28.84 -12.00
N ALA A 164 2.20 28.39 -10.79
CA ALA A 164 3.35 27.53 -10.60
C ALA A 164 3.11 26.11 -11.18
N PRO A 165 4.11 25.44 -11.74
CA PRO A 165 3.99 24.05 -12.18
C PRO A 165 3.61 23.12 -11.00
N VAL A 166 2.80 22.08 -11.25
CA VAL A 166 2.38 21.12 -10.22
C VAL A 166 3.58 20.42 -9.60
N GLU A 167 4.61 20.18 -10.38
CA GLU A 167 5.88 19.60 -9.98
C GLU A 167 6.54 20.40 -8.86
N SER A 168 6.40 21.72 -8.86
CA SER A 168 6.91 22.58 -7.77
C SER A 168 6.30 22.25 -6.42
N TYR A 169 5.05 21.79 -6.38
CA TYR A 169 4.42 21.28 -5.16
C TYR A 169 4.83 19.86 -4.82
N VAL A 170 4.79 18.98 -5.83
CA VAL A 170 5.01 17.53 -5.66
C VAL A 170 6.42 17.23 -5.17
N TYR A 171 7.42 17.93 -5.71
CA TYR A 171 8.82 17.75 -5.31
C TYR A 171 9.27 18.65 -4.16
N ALA A 172 8.40 19.55 -3.68
CA ALA A 172 8.72 20.40 -2.54
C ALA A 172 8.96 19.59 -1.27
N THR A 173 10.01 19.97 -0.56
CA THR A 173 10.35 19.37 0.74
C THR A 173 10.36 20.43 1.83
N ARG A 174 9.92 20.03 3.02
CA ARG A 174 10.04 20.83 4.25
C ARG A 174 10.77 20.01 5.30
N ARG A 175 11.91 20.51 5.79
CA ARG A 175 12.80 19.79 6.72
C ARG A 175 13.20 18.40 6.21
N GLY A 176 13.53 18.30 4.90
CA GLY A 176 13.98 17.05 4.26
C GLY A 176 12.90 16.00 4.01
N MET A 177 11.62 16.32 4.23
CA MET A 177 10.48 15.44 3.96
C MET A 177 9.52 16.08 2.95
N PRO A 178 8.78 15.28 2.16
CA PRO A 178 7.77 15.81 1.24
C PRO A 178 6.81 16.78 1.93
N GLN A 179 6.46 17.87 1.24
CA GLN A 179 5.52 18.86 1.73
C GLN A 179 4.11 18.28 1.80
N ASP A 180 3.69 17.52 0.79
CA ASP A 180 2.37 16.88 0.77
C ASP A 180 2.25 15.83 1.89
N PRO A 181 1.13 15.83 2.65
CA PRO A 181 0.94 14.92 3.78
C PRO A 181 0.92 13.44 3.38
N GLN A 182 0.35 13.11 2.22
CA GLN A 182 0.26 11.73 1.75
C GLN A 182 1.63 11.23 1.26
N LEU A 183 2.35 12.05 0.51
CA LEU A 183 3.72 11.70 0.08
C LEU A 183 4.65 11.57 1.29
N ARG A 184 4.50 12.42 2.32
CA ARG A 184 5.24 12.32 3.58
C ARG A 184 4.97 11.00 4.30
N TYR A 185 3.70 10.59 4.36
CA TYR A 185 3.32 9.30 4.92
C TYR A 185 4.02 8.14 4.20
N TYR A 186 3.97 8.11 2.86
CA TYR A 186 4.64 7.06 2.08
C TYR A 186 6.16 7.14 2.20
N TRP A 187 6.73 8.34 2.27
CA TRP A 187 8.17 8.53 2.49
C TRP A 187 8.64 7.89 3.81
N GLN A 188 7.88 8.07 4.89
CA GLN A 188 8.14 7.45 6.20
C GLN A 188 8.01 5.92 6.15
N LYS A 189 7.21 5.38 5.22
CA LYS A 189 7.06 3.94 4.99
C LYS A 189 8.09 3.37 3.99
N GLY A 190 9.10 4.15 3.60
CA GLY A 190 10.19 3.70 2.73
C GLY A 190 10.02 3.99 1.24
N PHE A 191 8.91 4.61 0.82
CA PHE A 191 8.69 5.04 -0.57
C PHE A 191 9.31 6.42 -0.80
N LYS A 192 10.63 6.46 -0.86
CA LYS A 192 11.41 7.71 -0.86
C LYS A 192 11.66 8.31 -2.24
N THR A 193 11.28 7.64 -3.32
CA THR A 193 11.51 8.11 -4.68
C THR A 193 10.19 8.43 -5.35
N ILE A 194 10.02 9.66 -5.82
CA ILE A 194 8.97 10.05 -6.76
C ILE A 194 9.48 9.70 -8.16
N VAL A 195 8.71 8.89 -8.89
CA VAL A 195 9.06 8.41 -10.24
C VAL A 195 8.40 9.24 -11.32
N ALA A 196 7.13 9.62 -11.09
CA ALA A 196 6.36 10.41 -12.03
C ALA A 196 5.27 11.22 -11.29
N CYS A 197 4.92 12.37 -11.86
CA CYS A 197 3.72 13.12 -11.56
C CYS A 197 2.86 13.12 -12.82
N LYS A 198 1.61 12.70 -12.72
CA LYS A 198 0.72 12.50 -13.88
C LYS A 198 -0.60 13.23 -13.68
N PRO A 199 -1.06 14.04 -14.65
CA PRO A 199 -2.41 14.57 -14.66
C PRO A 199 -3.42 13.44 -14.93
N ASP A 200 -4.67 13.63 -14.56
CA ASP A 200 -5.79 12.70 -14.81
C ASP A 200 -5.46 11.25 -14.41
N TYR A 201 -4.67 11.09 -13.33
CA TYR A 201 -4.17 9.78 -12.94
C TYR A 201 -5.24 8.93 -12.24
N PHE A 202 -6.05 9.55 -11.43
CA PHE A 202 -7.29 8.99 -10.86
C PHE A 202 -8.18 10.13 -10.30
N PRO A 203 -9.51 9.93 -10.27
CA PRO A 203 -10.43 10.93 -9.75
C PRO A 203 -10.17 11.22 -8.26
N HIS A 204 -9.72 12.45 -7.95
CA HIS A 204 -9.50 12.89 -6.59
C HIS A 204 -9.46 14.43 -6.52
N ALA A 205 -10.58 15.08 -6.19
CA ALA A 205 -10.76 16.52 -6.22
C ALA A 205 -9.68 17.30 -5.45
N ALA A 206 -9.26 16.83 -4.26
CA ALA A 206 -8.23 17.49 -3.47
C ALA A 206 -6.82 17.42 -4.10
N SER A 207 -6.61 16.52 -5.07
CA SER A 207 -5.40 16.40 -5.88
C SER A 207 -5.54 17.02 -7.27
N LEU A 208 -6.69 17.64 -7.60
CA LEU A 208 -7.02 18.11 -8.95
C LEU A 208 -6.77 17.02 -10.00
N ASP A 209 -7.15 15.79 -9.67
CA ASP A 209 -6.97 14.54 -10.43
C ASP A 209 -5.51 14.15 -10.75
N TYR A 210 -4.54 14.90 -10.22
CA TYR A 210 -3.14 14.50 -10.30
C TYR A 210 -2.84 13.33 -9.39
N GLY A 211 -1.99 12.43 -9.88
CA GLY A 211 -1.40 11.38 -9.08
C GLY A 211 0.12 11.33 -9.21
N VAL A 212 0.75 10.77 -8.20
CA VAL A 212 2.19 10.61 -8.13
C VAL A 212 2.53 9.13 -8.02
N VAL A 213 3.42 8.66 -8.87
CA VAL A 213 3.98 7.31 -8.73
C VAL A 213 5.19 7.39 -7.82
N VAL A 214 5.10 6.71 -6.67
CA VAL A 214 6.20 6.59 -5.72
C VAL A 214 6.79 5.19 -5.73
N ARG A 215 8.09 5.07 -5.41
CA ARG A 215 8.82 3.81 -5.37
C ARG A 215 9.50 3.60 -4.02
N GLY A 216 9.29 2.39 -3.46
CA GLY A 216 10.01 1.89 -2.31
C GLY A 216 10.83 0.65 -2.66
N ARG A 217 12.05 0.54 -2.13
CA ARG A 217 12.86 -0.68 -2.24
C ARG A 217 12.47 -1.67 -1.16
N ILE A 218 12.39 -2.94 -1.52
CA ILE A 218 12.25 -4.02 -0.54
C ILE A 218 13.59 -4.15 0.17
N PRO A 219 13.65 -3.97 1.50
CA PRO A 219 14.91 -4.07 2.24
C PRO A 219 15.66 -5.37 1.95
N LEU A 220 16.99 -5.30 1.77
CA LEU A 220 17.89 -6.41 1.45
C LEU A 220 17.65 -7.09 0.08
N SER A 221 16.78 -6.56 -0.77
CA SER A 221 16.48 -7.15 -2.09
C SER A 221 17.66 -7.13 -3.06
N SER A 222 18.68 -6.29 -2.83
CA SER A 222 19.93 -6.28 -3.61
C SER A 222 20.67 -7.62 -3.54
N LEU A 223 20.50 -8.38 -2.46
CA LEU A 223 21.07 -9.71 -2.26
C LEU A 223 20.14 -10.85 -2.69
N ALA A 224 19.18 -10.58 -3.57
CA ALA A 224 18.16 -11.54 -4.02
C ALA A 224 18.71 -12.90 -4.47
N PRO A 225 19.86 -13.01 -5.16
CA PRO A 225 20.40 -14.33 -5.53
C PRO A 225 20.71 -15.21 -4.33
N LEU A 226 21.07 -14.63 -3.18
CA LEU A 226 21.37 -15.39 -1.96
C LEU A 226 20.08 -15.85 -1.26
N TRP A 227 19.05 -15.01 -1.25
CA TRP A 227 17.83 -15.30 -0.48
C TRP A 227 17.04 -16.48 -1.00
N ARG A 228 17.17 -16.86 -2.29
CA ARG A 228 16.51 -18.05 -2.83
C ARG A 228 16.96 -19.33 -2.13
N HIS A 229 18.20 -19.38 -1.65
CA HIS A 229 18.79 -20.54 -0.97
C HIS A 229 18.55 -20.55 0.54
N VAL A 230 18.19 -19.39 1.14
CA VAL A 230 17.96 -19.29 2.59
C VAL A 230 16.55 -19.83 2.93
N PRO A 231 16.42 -20.74 3.91
CA PRO A 231 15.13 -21.24 4.35
C PRO A 231 14.23 -20.11 4.90
N LEU A 232 12.93 -20.18 4.61
CA LEU A 232 11.98 -19.15 5.02
C LEU A 232 11.94 -18.90 6.55
N PRO A 233 12.07 -19.92 7.44
CA PRO A 233 12.14 -19.68 8.88
C PRO A 233 13.29 -18.76 9.30
N TRP A 234 14.46 -18.87 8.64
CA TRP A 234 15.63 -18.05 8.92
C TRP A 234 15.39 -16.57 8.55
N LEU A 235 14.78 -16.33 7.39
CA LEU A 235 14.40 -14.95 6.97
C LEU A 235 13.38 -14.34 7.93
N ARG A 236 12.44 -15.12 8.45
CA ARG A 236 11.51 -14.68 9.50
C ARG A 236 12.22 -14.36 10.81
N GLY A 237 13.25 -15.12 11.16
CA GLY A 237 14.10 -14.86 12.33
C GLY A 237 14.83 -13.51 12.20
N MET A 238 15.50 -13.30 11.07
CA MET A 238 16.19 -12.03 10.76
C MET A 238 15.25 -10.82 10.85
N GLN A 239 14.04 -10.93 10.33
CA GLN A 239 13.06 -9.86 10.39
C GLN A 239 12.72 -9.44 11.82
N ARG A 240 12.56 -10.41 12.74
CA ARG A 240 12.29 -10.10 14.15
C ARG A 240 13.44 -9.34 14.81
N CYS A 241 14.68 -9.62 14.41
CA CYS A 241 15.85 -8.89 14.87
C CYS A 241 15.87 -7.46 14.31
N MET A 242 15.59 -7.29 13.01
CA MET A 242 15.56 -5.96 12.36
C MET A 242 14.41 -5.08 12.88
N ALA A 243 13.23 -5.62 13.12
CA ALA A 243 12.09 -4.88 13.66
C ALA A 243 12.32 -4.33 15.09
N ARG A 244 13.41 -4.76 15.77
CA ARG A 244 13.84 -4.20 17.06
C ARG A 244 14.88 -3.09 16.92
N VAL A 245 15.42 -2.89 15.71
CA VAL A 245 16.49 -1.93 15.41
C VAL A 245 16.00 -0.77 14.53
N LEU A 246 14.85 -0.95 13.86
CA LEU A 246 14.14 0.05 13.04
C LEU A 246 12.89 0.58 13.76
#